data_d5d29180b54ae0953031e07b510b6c60
#
_entry.id   d5d29180b54ae0953031e07b510b6c60
#
_cell.length_a   1.000
_cell.length_b   1.000
_cell.length_c   1.000
_cell.angle_alpha   90.00
_cell.angle_beta   90.00
_cell.angle_gamma   90.00
#
_symmetry.space_group_name_H-M   'P 1'
#
loop_
_entity.id
_entity.type
_entity.pdbx_description
1 polymer ?
#
loop_
_entity_poly.entity_id
_entity_poly.type
_entity_poly.pdbx_seq_one_letter_code
_entity_poly.pdbx_strand_id
1 'polypeptide(L)'
;MRAAQTALRRPGLPMLRPAVERPHREHTPQTESGAALAFGVIFLTGYLPGIWLGRSGSTPLGQQLAAYYTSRPEGTSLAAAFGAQLAVNLLQLILVLLCGFCVWGVGLLALLFAARGLFLGFCAASVAAQSGASALLRYRLDTLLSDVGTLLLCLWLAGWAVRLAMELFRAVRGRAARETPGTARRLAVRFAAALALSAAFAAVGAVFTVMGIGGVGR
;
A
#
# COMPACT_ATOMS: atom_id res chain seq x y z
N MET A 1 11.98 15.73 -88.15
CA MET A 1 12.08 16.48 -86.93
C MET A 1 11.08 15.90 -85.94
N ARG A 2 11.48 15.01 -85.04
CA ARG A 2 10.63 14.39 -83.95
C ARG A 2 11.11 14.96 -82.65
N ALA A 3 10.29 15.83 -82.04
CA ALA A 3 10.55 16.36 -80.69
C ALA A 3 10.26 15.31 -79.65
N ALA A 4 11.27 14.95 -78.87
CA ALA A 4 11.16 14.04 -77.73
C ALA A 4 10.49 14.80 -76.58
N GLN A 5 9.27 14.38 -76.19
CA GLN A 5 8.62 14.79 -74.95
C GLN A 5 9.18 13.99 -73.77
N THR A 6 10.05 14.61 -73.01
CA THR A 6 10.57 14.09 -71.79
C THR A 6 9.49 14.26 -70.69
N ALA A 7 8.77 13.20 -70.41
CA ALA A 7 7.81 13.18 -69.29
C ALA A 7 8.55 13.27 -67.94
N LEU A 8 8.46 14.42 -67.29
CA LEU A 8 8.92 14.64 -65.92
C LEU A 8 8.08 13.77 -64.95
N ARG A 9 8.64 12.63 -64.57
CA ARG A 9 8.12 11.78 -63.52
C ARG A 9 8.29 12.51 -62.19
N ARG A 10 7.21 13.10 -61.64
CA ARG A 10 7.19 13.66 -60.28
C ARG A 10 7.46 12.52 -59.30
N PRO A 11 8.46 12.64 -58.39
CA PRO A 11 8.64 11.70 -57.32
C PRO A 11 7.41 11.73 -56.39
N GLY A 12 6.70 10.61 -56.28
CA GLY A 12 5.55 10.49 -55.38
C GLY A 12 5.99 10.80 -53.97
N LEU A 13 5.41 11.86 -53.39
CA LEU A 13 5.50 12.15 -51.99
C LEU A 13 5.07 10.87 -51.21
N PRO A 14 5.86 10.42 -50.23
CA PRO A 14 5.43 9.32 -49.39
C PRO A 14 4.12 9.74 -48.70
N MET A 15 3.00 9.06 -49.07
CA MET A 15 1.75 9.20 -48.32
C MET A 15 2.06 8.88 -46.87
N LEU A 16 2.11 9.91 -46.02
CA LEU A 16 2.04 9.80 -44.59
C LEU A 16 0.73 9.02 -44.29
N ARG A 17 0.85 7.72 -44.13
CA ARG A 17 -0.25 6.91 -43.58
C ARG A 17 -0.66 7.60 -42.28
N PRO A 18 -1.93 8.02 -42.14
CA PRO A 18 -2.40 8.55 -40.88
C PRO A 18 -2.05 7.50 -39.83
N ALA A 19 -1.29 7.92 -38.81
CA ALA A 19 -1.02 7.08 -37.67
C ALA A 19 -2.41 6.61 -37.17
N VAL A 20 -2.72 5.34 -37.39
CA VAL A 20 -3.92 4.73 -36.85
C VAL A 20 -3.77 4.91 -35.34
N GLU A 21 -4.45 5.91 -34.80
CA GLU A 21 -4.63 6.09 -33.37
C GLU A 21 -5.22 4.79 -32.87
N ARG A 22 -4.33 3.92 -32.35
CA ARG A 22 -4.78 2.72 -31.66
C ARG A 22 -5.67 3.21 -30.53
N PRO A 23 -6.93 2.75 -30.46
CA PRO A 23 -7.85 3.21 -29.44
C PRO A 23 -7.11 3.10 -28.10
N HIS A 24 -7.07 4.21 -27.38
CA HIS A 24 -6.61 4.25 -26.00
C HIS A 24 -7.32 3.10 -25.30
N ARG A 25 -6.57 2.03 -25.00
CA ARG A 25 -7.11 0.96 -24.16
C ARG A 25 -7.46 1.63 -22.85
N GLU A 26 -8.74 2.00 -22.72
CA GLU A 26 -9.32 2.42 -21.46
C GLU A 26 -8.86 1.41 -20.42
N HIS A 27 -8.07 1.89 -19.47
CA HIS A 27 -7.57 1.08 -18.38
C HIS A 27 -8.76 0.59 -17.59
N THR A 28 -9.20 -0.62 -17.87
CA THR A 28 -10.30 -1.26 -17.18
C THR A 28 -10.00 -1.26 -15.66
N PRO A 29 -10.90 -0.75 -14.83
CA PRO A 29 -10.75 -0.73 -13.37
C PRO A 29 -10.55 -2.12 -12.75
N GLN A 30 -10.83 -3.18 -13.49
CA GLN A 30 -10.68 -4.58 -13.09
C GLN A 30 -9.24 -4.98 -12.70
N THR A 31 -8.21 -4.37 -13.29
CA THR A 31 -6.81 -4.70 -12.93
C THR A 31 -6.39 -4.13 -11.57
N GLU A 32 -7.00 -3.05 -11.12
CA GLU A 32 -6.71 -2.45 -9.82
C GLU A 32 -7.31 -3.27 -8.68
N SER A 33 -8.56 -3.69 -8.83
CA SER A 33 -9.24 -4.55 -7.86
C SER A 33 -8.55 -5.91 -7.73
N GLY A 34 -8.05 -6.49 -8.83
CA GLY A 34 -7.34 -7.76 -8.81
C GLY A 34 -6.04 -7.72 -8.01
N ALA A 35 -5.25 -6.65 -8.16
CA ALA A 35 -4.01 -6.48 -7.39
C ALA A 35 -4.29 -6.28 -5.88
N ALA A 36 -5.28 -5.46 -5.54
CA ALA A 36 -5.67 -5.23 -4.15
C ALA A 36 -6.17 -6.54 -3.49
N LEU A 37 -6.99 -7.33 -4.18
CA LEU A 37 -7.44 -8.63 -3.71
C LEU A 37 -6.27 -9.61 -3.51
N ALA A 38 -5.34 -9.69 -4.46
CA ALA A 38 -4.17 -10.56 -4.35
C ALA A 38 -3.32 -10.22 -3.11
N PHE A 39 -3.03 -8.93 -2.87
CA PHE A 39 -2.28 -8.50 -1.68
C PHE A 39 -3.11 -8.66 -0.39
N GLY A 40 -4.43 -8.53 -0.45
CA GLY A 40 -5.31 -8.85 0.67
C GLY A 40 -5.24 -10.33 1.04
N VAL A 41 -5.24 -11.23 0.06
CA VAL A 41 -5.05 -12.67 0.29
C VAL A 41 -3.65 -12.95 0.86
N ILE A 42 -2.59 -12.34 0.30
CA ILE A 42 -1.22 -12.47 0.82
C ILE A 42 -1.13 -11.97 2.26
N PHE A 43 -1.79 -10.87 2.60
CA PHE A 43 -1.89 -10.40 3.98
C PHE A 43 -2.54 -11.44 4.91
N LEU A 44 -3.65 -12.06 4.48
CA LEU A 44 -4.33 -13.10 5.24
C LEU A 44 -3.48 -14.36 5.40
N THR A 45 -2.71 -14.75 4.38
CA THR A 45 -1.78 -15.90 4.49
C THR A 45 -0.64 -15.64 5.48
N GLY A 46 -0.27 -14.39 5.73
CA GLY A 46 0.61 -14.00 6.83
C GLY A 46 -0.12 -13.94 8.17
N TYR A 47 -1.34 -13.41 8.20
CA TYR A 47 -2.10 -13.17 9.42
C TYR A 47 -2.45 -14.47 10.19
N LEU A 48 -2.85 -15.52 9.47
CA LEU A 48 -3.19 -16.81 10.07
C LEU A 48 -2.00 -17.47 10.81
N PRO A 49 -0.81 -17.62 10.20
CA PRO A 49 0.37 -18.08 10.93
C PRO A 49 0.75 -17.19 12.11
N GLY A 50 0.55 -15.85 11.97
CA GLY A 50 0.75 -14.90 13.06
C GLY A 50 -0.10 -15.21 14.27
N ILE A 51 -1.41 -15.46 14.07
CA ILE A 51 -2.30 -15.89 15.15
C ILE A 51 -1.81 -17.19 15.77
N TRP A 52 -1.42 -18.17 14.98
CA TRP A 52 -0.95 -19.45 15.47
C TRP A 52 0.30 -19.32 16.33
N LEU A 53 1.27 -18.49 15.92
CA LEU A 53 2.48 -18.21 16.68
C LEU A 53 2.22 -17.44 17.98
N GLY A 54 1.29 -16.48 17.98
CA GLY A 54 0.94 -15.67 19.15
C GLY A 54 0.05 -16.40 20.18
N ARG A 55 -0.59 -17.49 19.76
CA ARG A 55 -1.58 -18.21 20.57
C ARG A 55 -1.01 -18.79 21.86
N SER A 56 0.27 -19.17 21.88
CA SER A 56 0.89 -19.76 23.08
C SER A 56 1.14 -18.74 24.19
N GLY A 57 1.16 -17.44 23.89
CA GLY A 57 1.39 -16.35 24.87
C GLY A 57 2.71 -16.41 25.63
N SER A 58 3.50 -17.47 25.45
CA SER A 58 4.69 -17.75 26.25
C SER A 58 5.98 -17.10 25.76
N THR A 59 5.94 -16.48 24.57
CA THR A 59 7.14 -15.86 24.00
C THR A 59 7.43 -14.53 24.68
N PRO A 60 8.71 -14.24 25.05
CA PRO A 60 9.09 -12.96 25.68
C PRO A 60 8.66 -11.74 24.85
N LEU A 61 8.75 -11.84 23.54
CA LEU A 61 8.32 -10.80 22.60
C LEU A 61 6.79 -10.59 22.67
N GLY A 62 6.00 -11.67 22.74
CA GLY A 62 4.56 -11.60 22.88
C GLY A 62 4.13 -10.95 24.19
N GLN A 63 4.84 -11.23 25.28
CA GLN A 63 4.60 -10.59 26.58
C GLN A 63 4.91 -9.09 26.56
N GLN A 64 6.05 -8.70 25.98
CA GLN A 64 6.41 -7.29 25.84
C GLN A 64 5.42 -6.52 24.96
N LEU A 65 5.00 -7.10 23.82
CA LEU A 65 4.01 -6.48 22.94
C LEU A 65 2.64 -6.36 23.61
N ALA A 66 2.19 -7.41 24.29
CA ALA A 66 0.92 -7.36 25.01
C ALA A 66 0.97 -6.31 26.13
N ALA A 67 2.06 -6.25 26.90
CA ALA A 67 2.28 -5.21 27.90
C ALA A 67 2.27 -3.81 27.28
N TYR A 68 2.95 -3.61 26.16
CA TYR A 68 2.97 -2.32 25.44
C TYR A 68 1.57 -1.87 25.00
N TYR A 69 0.77 -2.78 24.46
CA TYR A 69 -0.59 -2.45 24.00
C TYR A 69 -1.64 -2.38 25.10
N THR A 70 -1.38 -2.97 26.26
CA THR A 70 -2.31 -2.94 27.41
C THR A 70 -1.95 -1.86 28.43
N SER A 71 -0.64 -1.48 28.53
CA SER A 71 -0.21 -0.36 29.36
C SER A 71 -0.44 0.94 28.62
N ARG A 72 -1.42 1.73 29.06
CA ARG A 72 -1.54 3.13 28.61
C ARG A 72 -0.46 3.95 29.29
N PRO A 73 0.38 4.66 28.54
CA PRO A 73 1.26 5.67 29.14
C PRO A 73 0.37 6.80 29.66
N GLU A 74 0.22 6.90 30.98
CA GLU A 74 -0.46 8.03 31.61
C GLU A 74 0.26 9.33 31.23
N GLY A 75 -0.50 10.32 30.75
CA GLY A 75 0.07 11.63 30.39
C GLY A 75 0.57 11.79 28.95
N THR A 76 0.27 10.86 28.03
CA THR A 76 0.62 11.06 26.62
C THR A 76 -0.13 12.26 26.05
N SER A 77 0.61 13.27 25.58
CA SER A 77 -0.02 14.43 24.91
C SER A 77 -0.62 14.01 23.56
N LEU A 78 -1.70 14.69 23.15
CA LEU A 78 -2.33 14.46 21.85
C LEU A 78 -1.31 14.54 20.70
N ALA A 79 -0.39 15.50 20.78
CA ALA A 79 0.64 15.69 19.78
C ALA A 79 1.62 14.50 19.69
N ALA A 80 2.01 13.92 20.84
CA ALA A 80 2.86 12.75 20.88
C ALA A 80 2.16 11.50 20.32
N ALA A 81 0.89 11.28 20.68
CA ALA A 81 0.10 10.17 20.14
C ALA A 81 -0.09 10.30 18.62
N PHE A 82 -0.46 11.50 18.15
CA PHE A 82 -0.60 11.81 16.73
C PHE A 82 0.73 11.59 15.98
N GLY A 83 1.84 12.13 16.50
CA GLY A 83 3.15 12.02 15.86
C GLY A 83 3.63 10.58 15.74
N ALA A 84 3.47 9.77 16.80
CA ALA A 84 3.82 8.36 16.78
C ALA A 84 3.00 7.57 15.75
N GLN A 85 1.67 7.78 15.71
CA GLN A 85 0.80 7.11 14.77
C GLN A 85 1.09 7.54 13.32
N LEU A 86 1.27 8.84 13.09
CA LEU A 86 1.62 9.37 11.77
C LEU A 86 2.96 8.82 11.27
N ALA A 87 3.97 8.71 12.15
CA ALA A 87 5.28 8.17 11.78
C ALA A 87 5.20 6.72 11.31
N VAL A 88 4.42 5.87 12.01
CA VAL A 88 4.20 4.48 11.62
C VAL A 88 3.47 4.39 10.28
N ASN A 89 2.41 5.17 10.11
CA ASN A 89 1.64 5.20 8.85
C ASN A 89 2.50 5.68 7.67
N LEU A 90 3.28 6.75 7.89
CA LEU A 90 4.18 7.32 6.89
C LEU A 90 5.23 6.30 6.46
N LEU A 91 5.88 5.62 7.42
CA LEU A 91 6.88 4.60 7.13
C LEU A 91 6.29 3.50 6.22
N GLN A 92 5.08 3.04 6.51
CA GLN A 92 4.41 2.01 5.70
C GLN A 92 4.10 2.48 4.28
N LEU A 93 3.59 3.70 4.12
CA LEU A 93 3.30 4.29 2.81
C LEU A 93 4.58 4.50 2.00
N ILE A 94 5.67 4.96 2.64
CA ILE A 94 6.98 5.11 2.00
C ILE A 94 7.51 3.76 1.53
N LEU A 95 7.41 2.70 2.34
CA LEU A 95 7.84 1.36 1.95
C LEU A 95 7.09 0.86 0.71
N VAL A 96 5.77 1.05 0.65
CA VAL A 96 4.97 0.71 -0.53
C VAL A 96 5.40 1.53 -1.75
N LEU A 97 5.66 2.83 -1.57
CA LEU A 97 6.15 3.71 -2.64
C LEU A 97 7.51 3.24 -3.17
N LEU A 98 8.47 2.98 -2.29
CA LEU A 98 9.81 2.50 -2.65
C LEU A 98 9.77 1.16 -3.38
N CYS A 99 8.89 0.25 -2.96
CA CYS A 99 8.66 -1.00 -3.70
C CYS A 99 8.21 -0.73 -5.15
N GLY A 100 7.41 0.31 -5.39
CA GLY A 100 6.98 0.71 -6.73
C GLY A 100 8.15 1.14 -7.64
N PHE A 101 9.21 1.70 -7.09
CA PHE A 101 10.42 2.10 -7.82
C PHE A 101 11.46 0.97 -7.96
N CYS A 102 11.19 -0.19 -7.38
CA CYS A 102 12.09 -1.32 -7.43
C CYS A 102 11.69 -2.30 -8.56
N VAL A 103 12.66 -2.82 -9.30
CA VAL A 103 12.41 -3.81 -10.37
C VAL A 103 11.78 -5.09 -9.80
N TRP A 104 12.15 -5.48 -8.58
CA TRP A 104 11.58 -6.61 -7.83
C TRP A 104 10.40 -6.21 -6.93
N GLY A 105 9.83 -5.03 -7.16
CA GLY A 105 8.84 -4.40 -6.29
C GLY A 105 7.61 -5.23 -6.01
N VAL A 106 7.14 -6.04 -6.97
CA VAL A 106 5.99 -6.93 -6.75
C VAL A 106 6.27 -7.98 -5.67
N GLY A 107 7.46 -8.60 -5.70
CA GLY A 107 7.89 -9.56 -4.68
C GLY A 107 8.07 -8.91 -3.31
N LEU A 108 8.67 -7.72 -3.27
CA LEU A 108 8.85 -6.95 -2.04
C LEU A 108 7.52 -6.51 -1.43
N LEU A 109 6.55 -6.10 -2.25
CA LEU A 109 5.19 -5.79 -1.79
C LEU A 109 4.51 -7.03 -1.20
N ALA A 110 4.62 -8.19 -1.85
CA ALA A 110 4.06 -9.43 -1.33
C ALA A 110 4.67 -9.77 0.05
N LEU A 111 5.99 -9.67 0.18
CA LEU A 111 6.69 -9.88 1.45
C LEU A 111 6.25 -8.87 2.53
N LEU A 112 6.12 -7.60 2.16
CA LEU A 112 5.67 -6.53 3.06
C LEU A 112 4.27 -6.82 3.61
N PHE A 113 3.31 -7.19 2.75
CA PHE A 113 1.94 -7.49 3.18
C PHE A 113 1.86 -8.77 3.99
N ALA A 114 2.63 -9.82 3.64
CA ALA A 114 2.71 -11.06 4.42
C ALA A 114 3.31 -10.81 5.81
N ALA A 115 4.42 -10.07 5.90
CA ALA A 115 5.08 -9.72 7.17
C ALA A 115 4.16 -8.87 8.05
N ARG A 116 3.46 -7.88 7.47
CA ARG A 116 2.47 -7.08 8.20
C ARG A 116 1.31 -7.93 8.72
N GLY A 117 0.80 -8.85 7.90
CA GLY A 117 -0.23 -9.80 8.33
C GLY A 117 0.25 -10.62 9.52
N LEU A 118 1.43 -11.22 9.41
CA LEU A 118 2.04 -12.02 10.46
C LEU A 118 2.18 -11.24 11.77
N PHE A 119 2.70 -10.03 11.70
CA PHE A 119 2.89 -9.18 12.88
C PHE A 119 1.55 -8.82 13.54
N LEU A 120 0.55 -8.37 12.77
CA LEU A 120 -0.77 -8.02 13.31
C LEU A 120 -1.52 -9.24 13.87
N GLY A 121 -1.40 -10.40 13.23
CA GLY A 121 -1.94 -11.65 13.74
C GLY A 121 -1.29 -12.06 15.05
N PHE A 122 0.04 -11.97 15.13
CA PHE A 122 0.80 -12.27 16.33
C PHE A 122 0.45 -11.34 17.50
N CYS A 123 0.40 -10.03 17.28
CA CYS A 123 0.01 -9.05 18.29
C CYS A 123 -1.41 -9.32 18.82
N ALA A 124 -2.36 -9.53 17.92
CA ALA A 124 -3.75 -9.80 18.30
C ALA A 124 -3.89 -11.06 19.16
N ALA A 125 -3.22 -12.14 18.76
CA ALA A 125 -3.24 -13.39 19.49
C ALA A 125 -2.52 -13.31 20.85
N SER A 126 -1.38 -12.59 20.92
CA SER A 126 -0.64 -12.39 22.16
C SER A 126 -1.45 -11.58 23.19
N VAL A 127 -2.13 -10.50 22.74
CA VAL A 127 -3.04 -9.72 23.60
C VAL A 127 -4.21 -10.59 24.09
N ALA A 128 -4.82 -11.37 23.21
CA ALA A 128 -5.93 -12.26 23.57
C ALA A 128 -5.51 -13.33 24.58
N ALA A 129 -4.33 -13.92 24.41
CA ALA A 129 -3.82 -14.97 25.29
C ALA A 129 -3.45 -14.47 26.69
N GLN A 130 -2.96 -13.23 26.81
CA GLN A 130 -2.48 -12.70 28.10
C GLN A 130 -3.55 -11.90 28.85
N SER A 131 -4.35 -11.13 28.17
CA SER A 131 -5.27 -10.15 28.77
C SER A 131 -6.74 -10.47 28.51
N GLY A 132 -7.02 -11.55 27.79
CA GLY A 132 -8.38 -12.03 27.52
C GLY A 132 -9.11 -11.27 26.40
N ALA A 133 -10.36 -11.72 26.13
CA ALA A 133 -11.15 -11.21 25.01
C ALA A 133 -11.55 -9.72 25.16
N SER A 134 -11.75 -9.24 26.37
CA SER A 134 -12.10 -7.83 26.64
C SER A 134 -10.96 -6.88 26.29
N ALA A 135 -9.72 -7.24 26.63
CA ALA A 135 -8.54 -6.47 26.27
C ALA A 135 -8.29 -6.49 24.74
N LEU A 136 -8.52 -7.64 24.10
CA LEU A 136 -8.47 -7.75 22.65
C LEU A 136 -9.48 -6.83 21.98
N LEU A 137 -10.71 -6.75 22.50
CA LEU A 137 -11.75 -5.87 21.94
C LEU A 137 -11.34 -4.40 22.05
N ARG A 138 -10.83 -3.99 23.21
CA ARG A 138 -10.29 -2.61 23.39
C ARG A 138 -9.14 -2.31 22.44
N TYR A 139 -8.15 -3.19 22.38
CA TYR A 139 -7.03 -3.08 21.43
C TYR A 139 -7.52 -2.92 20.00
N ARG A 140 -8.51 -3.72 19.59
CA ARG A 140 -9.09 -3.67 18.26
C ARG A 140 -9.83 -2.35 18.00
N LEU A 141 -10.60 -1.84 18.96
CA LEU A 141 -11.32 -0.58 18.81
C LEU A 141 -10.36 0.62 18.71
N ASP A 142 -9.32 0.63 19.53
CA ASP A 142 -8.33 1.74 19.56
C ASP A 142 -7.46 1.77 18.29
N THR A 143 -7.09 0.60 17.73
CA THR A 143 -6.18 0.51 16.58
C THR A 143 -6.91 0.29 15.26
N LEU A 144 -8.15 -0.22 15.27
CA LEU A 144 -8.88 -0.66 14.08
C LEU A 144 -8.93 0.42 13.00
N LEU A 145 -9.34 1.63 13.37
CA LEU A 145 -9.54 2.70 12.41
C LEU A 145 -8.22 3.11 11.74
N SER A 146 -7.16 3.22 12.52
CA SER A 146 -5.85 3.61 12.00
C SER A 146 -5.18 2.47 11.23
N ASP A 147 -5.17 1.25 11.77
CA ASP A 147 -4.49 0.12 11.15
C ASP A 147 -5.22 -0.38 9.89
N VAL A 148 -6.55 -0.51 9.95
CA VAL A 148 -7.34 -0.93 8.78
C VAL A 148 -7.37 0.19 7.74
N GLY A 149 -7.54 1.44 8.16
CA GLY A 149 -7.49 2.60 7.25
C GLY A 149 -6.16 2.65 6.50
N THR A 150 -5.04 2.55 7.22
CA THR A 150 -3.70 2.54 6.61
C THR A 150 -3.48 1.30 5.74
N LEU A 151 -3.98 0.12 6.14
CA LEU A 151 -3.92 -1.09 5.32
C LEU A 151 -4.65 -0.90 3.99
N LEU A 152 -5.86 -0.33 4.01
CA LEU A 152 -6.63 -0.06 2.80
C LEU A 152 -5.91 0.96 1.89
N LEU A 153 -5.31 2.01 2.47
CA LEU A 153 -4.50 2.97 1.72
C LEU A 153 -3.27 2.30 1.09
N CYS A 154 -2.58 1.43 1.83
CA CYS A 154 -1.45 0.66 1.30
C CYS A 154 -1.89 -0.27 0.16
N LEU A 155 -3.03 -0.96 0.28
CA LEU A 155 -3.59 -1.82 -0.78
C LEU A 155 -3.95 -1.01 -2.02
N TRP A 156 -4.58 0.15 -1.83
CA TRP A 156 -4.90 1.05 -2.94
C TRP A 156 -3.64 1.56 -3.65
N LEU A 157 -2.62 1.97 -2.88
CA LEU A 157 -1.36 2.44 -3.44
C LEU A 157 -0.55 1.31 -4.10
N ALA A 158 -0.61 0.09 -3.55
CA ALA A 158 0.10 -1.09 -4.07
C ALA A 158 -0.30 -1.43 -5.52
N GLY A 159 -1.57 -1.26 -5.90
CA GLY A 159 -2.01 -1.46 -7.26
C GLY A 159 -1.26 -0.60 -8.28
N TRP A 160 -0.92 0.64 -7.91
CA TRP A 160 -0.13 1.57 -8.73
C TRP A 160 1.37 1.31 -8.65
N ALA A 161 1.86 0.96 -7.47
CA ALA A 161 3.25 0.57 -7.27
C ALA A 161 3.61 -0.66 -8.12
N VAL A 162 2.72 -1.66 -8.20
CA VAL A 162 2.88 -2.84 -9.07
C VAL A 162 2.98 -2.45 -10.54
N ARG A 163 2.14 -1.53 -11.01
CA ARG A 163 2.19 -1.07 -12.40
C ARG A 163 3.54 -0.45 -12.73
N LEU A 164 4.00 0.47 -11.88
CA LEU A 164 5.30 1.11 -12.05
C LEU A 164 6.45 0.08 -12.01
N ALA A 165 6.44 -0.82 -11.03
CA ALA A 165 7.44 -1.88 -10.93
C ALA A 165 7.48 -2.80 -12.16
N MET A 166 6.30 -3.16 -12.70
CA MET A 166 6.21 -3.95 -13.93
C MET A 166 6.70 -3.19 -15.16
N GLU A 167 6.45 -1.89 -15.27
CA GLU A 167 6.98 -1.05 -16.35
C GLU A 167 8.51 -0.97 -16.28
N LEU A 168 9.07 -0.74 -15.09
CA LEU A 168 10.52 -0.76 -14.87
C LEU A 168 11.14 -2.11 -15.21
N PHE A 169 10.50 -3.20 -14.81
CA PHE A 169 10.96 -4.55 -15.15
C PHE A 169 10.98 -4.80 -16.68
N ARG A 170 9.94 -4.31 -17.40
CA ARG A 170 9.90 -4.41 -18.87
C ARG A 170 10.96 -3.54 -19.53
N ALA A 171 11.23 -2.35 -18.98
CA ALA A 171 12.28 -1.47 -19.47
C ALA A 171 13.66 -2.10 -19.34
N VAL A 172 13.98 -2.70 -18.21
CA VAL A 172 15.25 -3.43 -17.98
C VAL A 172 15.42 -4.61 -18.94
N ARG A 173 14.32 -5.26 -19.33
CA ARG A 173 14.33 -6.35 -20.34
C ARG A 173 14.39 -5.87 -21.80
N GLY A 174 14.67 -4.59 -22.06
CA GLY A 174 14.78 -4.05 -23.43
C GLY A 174 13.43 -3.91 -24.17
N ARG A 175 12.31 -4.08 -23.49
CA ARG A 175 10.99 -3.80 -24.07
C ARG A 175 10.66 -2.33 -23.81
N ALA A 176 10.40 -1.59 -24.89
CA ALA A 176 10.13 -0.15 -24.80
C ALA A 176 9.12 0.19 -23.69
N ALA A 177 9.60 0.84 -22.65
CA ALA A 177 8.78 1.39 -21.57
C ALA A 177 8.11 2.67 -22.09
N ARG A 178 6.85 2.58 -22.50
CA ARG A 178 6.16 3.63 -23.26
C ARG A 178 5.63 4.78 -22.40
N GLU A 179 5.47 4.58 -21.07
CA GLU A 179 4.70 5.52 -20.23
C GLU A 179 5.27 5.74 -18.81
N THR A 180 6.50 5.29 -18.52
CA THR A 180 7.09 5.33 -17.17
C THR A 180 6.96 6.70 -16.47
N PRO A 181 7.25 7.87 -17.12
CA PRO A 181 7.12 9.16 -16.44
C PRO A 181 5.69 9.51 -16.05
N GLY A 182 4.71 9.14 -16.88
CA GLY A 182 3.29 9.36 -16.58
C GLY A 182 2.79 8.52 -15.40
N THR A 183 3.20 7.25 -15.32
CA THR A 183 2.84 6.33 -14.23
C THR A 183 3.48 6.77 -12.93
N ALA A 184 4.75 7.18 -12.93
CA ALA A 184 5.46 7.69 -11.76
C ALA A 184 4.79 8.95 -11.20
N ARG A 185 4.40 9.92 -12.06
CA ARG A 185 3.69 11.13 -11.63
C ARG A 185 2.33 10.80 -11.00
N ARG A 186 1.57 9.88 -11.60
CA ARG A 186 0.28 9.44 -11.03
C ARG A 186 0.45 8.75 -9.69
N LEU A 187 1.49 7.93 -9.52
CA LEU A 187 1.82 7.30 -8.24
C LEU A 187 2.16 8.36 -7.19
N ALA A 188 2.97 9.37 -7.53
CA ALA A 188 3.34 10.45 -6.61
C ALA A 188 2.11 11.27 -6.15
N VAL A 189 1.19 11.62 -7.05
CA VAL A 189 -0.06 12.33 -6.70
C VAL A 189 -0.92 11.48 -5.76
N ARG A 190 -1.05 10.18 -6.03
CA ARG A 190 -1.82 9.27 -5.19
C ARG A 190 -1.16 9.02 -3.84
N PHE A 191 0.17 8.99 -3.81
CA PHE A 191 0.91 8.95 -2.55
C PHE A 191 0.63 10.17 -1.69
N ALA A 192 0.62 11.38 -2.27
CA ALA A 192 0.27 12.60 -1.55
C ALA A 192 -1.17 12.55 -1.00
N ALA A 193 -2.13 12.05 -1.78
CA ALA A 193 -3.49 11.83 -1.32
C ALA A 193 -3.58 10.80 -0.19
N ALA A 194 -2.87 9.67 -0.32
CA ALA A 194 -2.80 8.64 0.72
C ALA A 194 -2.17 9.19 2.01
N LEU A 195 -1.15 10.04 1.89
CA LEU A 195 -0.52 10.71 3.02
C LEU A 195 -1.50 11.63 3.76
N ALA A 196 -2.25 12.45 3.03
CA ALA A 196 -3.26 13.33 3.62
C ALA A 196 -4.36 12.53 4.35
N LEU A 197 -4.85 11.44 3.74
CA LEU A 197 -5.84 10.56 4.37
C LEU A 197 -5.26 9.83 5.59
N SER A 198 -4.00 9.39 5.53
CA SER A 198 -3.35 8.73 6.68
C SER A 198 -3.15 9.69 7.85
N ALA A 199 -2.86 10.97 7.58
CA ALA A 199 -2.79 12.00 8.60
C ALA A 199 -4.16 12.23 9.26
N ALA A 200 -5.26 12.22 8.49
CA ALA A 200 -6.61 12.29 9.04
C ALA A 200 -6.92 11.07 9.93
N PHE A 201 -6.60 9.85 9.50
CA PHE A 201 -6.76 8.64 10.33
C PHE A 201 -5.91 8.68 11.60
N ALA A 202 -4.66 9.18 11.52
CA ALA A 202 -3.79 9.34 12.67
C ALA A 202 -4.36 10.38 13.66
N ALA A 203 -4.94 11.48 13.18
CA ALA A 203 -5.57 12.49 14.01
C ALA A 203 -6.78 11.92 14.76
N VAL A 204 -7.65 11.21 14.05
CA VAL A 204 -8.81 10.54 14.67
C VAL A 204 -8.36 9.49 15.67
N GLY A 205 -7.38 8.65 15.34
CA GLY A 205 -6.81 7.65 16.25
C GLY A 205 -6.22 8.29 17.51
N ALA A 206 -5.47 9.39 17.38
CA ALA A 206 -4.94 10.12 18.52
C ALA A 206 -6.02 10.69 19.44
N VAL A 207 -7.12 11.20 18.88
CA VAL A 207 -8.27 11.68 19.66
C VAL A 207 -8.90 10.53 20.45
N PHE A 208 -9.13 9.37 19.82
CA PHE A 208 -9.67 8.19 20.52
C PHE A 208 -8.74 7.71 21.64
N THR A 209 -7.43 7.72 21.41
CA THR A 209 -6.42 7.34 22.41
C THR A 209 -6.47 8.28 23.63
N VAL A 210 -6.55 9.60 23.40
CA VAL A 210 -6.55 10.60 24.48
C VAL A 210 -7.89 10.68 25.20
N MET A 211 -9.02 10.66 24.48
CA MET A 211 -10.36 10.72 25.08
C MET A 211 -10.74 9.45 25.87
N GLY A 212 -10.00 8.38 25.71
CA GLY A 212 -10.25 7.15 26.49
C GLY A 212 -11.59 6.49 26.19
N ILE A 213 -12.19 6.73 25.00
CA ILE A 213 -13.53 6.20 24.65
C ILE A 213 -13.60 4.66 24.72
N GLY A 214 -12.45 3.97 24.74
CA GLY A 214 -12.34 2.54 25.10
C GLY A 214 -12.36 2.27 26.62
N GLY A 215 -12.41 3.27 27.45
CA GLY A 215 -12.29 3.21 28.92
C GLY A 215 -13.61 3.35 29.67
N VAL A 216 -14.70 2.73 29.23
CA VAL A 216 -15.91 2.58 30.04
C VAL A 216 -15.66 1.48 31.07
N GLY A 217 -15.44 1.87 32.32
CA GLY A 217 -15.44 1.00 33.48
C GLY A 217 -14.18 1.14 34.35
N ARG A 218 -14.18 2.16 35.20
CA ARG A 218 -13.59 2.07 36.54
C ARG A 218 -14.54 1.32 37.43
#